data_ae60c9f99cb7ee5ae3cfbbbaf1db00a1
#
_entry.id   ae60c9f99cb7ee5ae3cfbbbaf1db00a1
#
_cell.length_a   1.000
_cell.length_b   1.000
_cell.length_c   1.000
_cell.angle_alpha   90.00
_cell.angle_beta   90.00
_cell.angle_gamma   90.00
#
_symmetry.space_group_name_H-M   'P 1'
#
loop_
_entity.id
_entity.type
_entity.pdbx_description
1 polymer ?
#
loop_
_entity_poly.entity_id
_entity_poly.type
_entity_poly.pdbx_seq_one_letter_code
_entity_poly.pdbx_strand_id
1 'polypeptide(L)'
;MASELRVNTFKDASGNNSIAMSFVAQGSAKVWCRWDYSESNTIKDSLNVSSLSDDSTGTNTINYSSAMSDANYSAVTGVVRNARVAGPSANSGVTASTIKILSYNSSGSLYDSVFVSTQVDGDLA
;
A
#
# COMPACT_ATOMS: atom_id res chain seq x y z
N MET A 1 10.60 18.07 23.52
CA MET A 1 9.13 18.13 23.66
C MET A 1 8.51 17.90 22.31
N ALA A 2 7.62 16.95 22.15
CA ALA A 2 6.91 16.78 20.89
C ALA A 2 5.79 17.84 20.80
N SER A 3 5.70 18.55 19.67
CA SER A 3 4.61 19.49 19.41
C SER A 3 3.44 18.72 18.81
N GLU A 4 2.23 18.94 19.33
CA GLU A 4 1.00 18.32 18.86
C GLU A 4 0.00 19.39 18.42
N LEU A 5 -0.59 19.22 17.23
CA LEU A 5 -1.70 20.03 16.74
C LEU A 5 -2.98 19.20 16.76
N ARG A 6 -3.95 19.59 17.59
CA ARG A 6 -5.26 18.95 17.68
C ARG A 6 -6.31 19.82 16.99
N VAL A 7 -6.81 19.36 15.86
CA VAL A 7 -7.85 20.04 15.08
C VAL A 7 -8.89 19.04 14.59
N ASN A 8 -10.16 19.47 14.51
CA ASN A 8 -11.24 18.66 13.93
C ASN A 8 -11.40 18.91 12.43
N THR A 9 -10.97 20.05 11.94
CA THR A 9 -11.17 20.51 10.57
C THR A 9 -10.03 21.43 10.14
N PHE A 10 -9.50 21.24 8.95
CA PHE A 10 -8.66 22.23 8.28
C PHE A 10 -9.52 23.14 7.42
N LYS A 11 -9.23 24.44 7.44
CA LYS A 11 -9.91 25.45 6.62
C LYS A 11 -8.88 26.35 5.94
N ASP A 12 -9.26 26.90 4.77
CA ASP A 12 -8.50 28.00 4.18
C ASP A 12 -8.62 29.30 5.01
N ALA A 13 -7.83 30.31 4.67
CA ALA A 13 -7.81 31.59 5.40
C ALA A 13 -9.15 32.32 5.37
N SER A 14 -9.99 32.09 4.36
CA SER A 14 -11.33 32.66 4.22
C SER A 14 -12.41 31.84 4.94
N GLY A 15 -12.10 30.64 5.38
CA GLY A 15 -13.00 29.70 6.04
C GLY A 15 -14.04 29.05 5.12
N ASN A 16 -13.93 29.25 3.80
CA ASN A 16 -14.90 28.75 2.82
C ASN A 16 -14.66 27.29 2.43
N ASN A 17 -13.39 26.89 2.35
CA ASN A 17 -13.02 25.51 2.03
C ASN A 17 -12.61 24.80 3.32
N SER A 18 -13.21 23.66 3.60
CA SER A 18 -12.91 22.89 4.80
C SER A 18 -12.83 21.40 4.52
N ILE A 19 -11.93 20.72 5.20
CA ILE A 19 -11.81 19.26 5.20
C ILE A 19 -11.81 18.77 6.64
N ALA A 20 -12.68 17.83 6.96
CA ALA A 20 -12.69 17.19 8.26
C ALA A 20 -11.45 16.28 8.42
N MET A 21 -10.92 16.19 9.65
CA MET A 21 -9.76 15.35 9.94
C MET A 21 -9.99 13.89 9.61
N SER A 22 -11.23 13.39 9.66
CA SER A 22 -11.55 12.04 9.23
C SER A 22 -11.21 11.77 7.75
N PHE A 23 -11.46 12.74 6.87
CA PHE A 23 -11.05 12.61 5.45
C PHE A 23 -9.54 12.61 5.28
N VAL A 24 -8.82 13.40 6.05
CA VAL A 24 -7.35 13.41 6.04
C VAL A 24 -6.82 12.10 6.58
N ALA A 25 -7.38 11.62 7.69
CA ALA A 25 -6.96 10.38 8.32
C ALA A 25 -7.20 9.16 7.42
N GLN A 26 -8.37 9.05 6.78
CA GLN A 26 -8.71 7.92 5.91
C GLN A 26 -8.16 8.07 4.48
N GLY A 27 -8.07 9.29 3.98
CA GLY A 27 -7.66 9.58 2.60
C GLY A 27 -6.14 9.71 2.39
N SER A 28 -5.32 9.65 3.43
CA SER A 28 -3.87 9.65 3.30
C SER A 28 -3.31 8.23 3.26
N ALA A 29 -2.28 8.02 2.43
CA ALA A 29 -1.59 6.74 2.37
C ALA A 29 -1.04 6.34 3.75
N LYS A 30 -1.31 5.11 4.19
CA LYS A 30 -0.81 4.53 5.43
C LYS A 30 0.32 3.57 5.21
N VAL A 31 0.35 2.96 4.03
CA VAL A 31 1.40 2.06 3.58
C VAL A 31 1.69 2.36 2.12
N TRP A 32 2.93 2.40 1.76
CA TRP A 32 3.33 2.25 0.36
C TRP A 32 4.67 1.53 0.28
N CYS A 33 4.86 0.79 -0.81
CA CYS A 33 6.06 0.02 -1.07
C CYS A 33 6.35 -0.01 -2.56
N ARG A 34 7.59 0.27 -2.93
CA ARG A 34 8.12 0.04 -4.27
C ARG A 34 9.24 -0.98 -4.22
N TRP A 35 9.15 -2.00 -5.05
CA TRP A 35 10.19 -3.03 -5.14
C TRP A 35 10.48 -3.43 -6.58
N ASP A 36 11.56 -4.18 -6.74
CA ASP A 36 12.07 -4.63 -8.03
C ASP A 36 12.46 -6.11 -7.94
N TYR A 37 11.87 -6.91 -8.79
CA TYR A 37 12.14 -8.35 -8.87
C TYR A 37 13.50 -8.67 -9.52
N SER A 38 13.95 -7.85 -10.48
CA SER A 38 15.25 -8.06 -11.15
C SER A 38 16.42 -7.94 -10.18
N GLU A 39 16.20 -7.37 -9.01
CA GLU A 39 17.17 -7.22 -7.92
C GLU A 39 16.77 -8.02 -6.68
N SER A 40 16.32 -9.24 -6.86
CA SER A 40 15.98 -10.18 -5.77
C SER A 40 14.91 -9.62 -4.80
N ASN A 41 13.82 -9.08 -5.33
CA ASN A 41 12.73 -8.48 -4.52
C ASN A 41 13.20 -7.35 -3.58
N THR A 42 14.15 -6.56 -4.03
CA THR A 42 14.67 -5.46 -3.20
C THR A 42 13.65 -4.33 -3.09
N ILE A 43 13.27 -3.98 -1.87
CA ILE A 43 12.52 -2.75 -1.59
C ILE A 43 13.41 -1.57 -1.96
N LYS A 44 12.92 -0.70 -2.84
CA LYS A 44 13.63 0.53 -3.22
C LYS A 44 13.33 1.66 -2.25
N ASP A 45 12.07 1.76 -1.84
CA ASP A 45 11.61 2.71 -0.82
C ASP A 45 10.24 2.29 -0.32
N SER A 46 9.87 2.74 0.89
CA SER A 46 8.60 2.35 1.51
C SER A 46 8.20 3.24 2.68
N LEU A 47 6.92 3.21 3.02
CA LEU A 47 6.34 3.78 4.24
C LEU A 47 5.57 2.70 4.98
N ASN A 48 5.79 2.57 6.28
CA ASN A 48 5.10 1.61 7.17
C ASN A 48 5.23 0.15 6.72
N VAL A 49 6.38 -0.22 6.17
CA VAL A 49 6.69 -1.59 5.74
C VAL A 49 7.83 -2.14 6.59
N SER A 50 7.63 -3.29 7.19
CA SER A 50 8.66 -4.00 7.96
C SER A 50 9.47 -4.95 7.10
N SER A 51 8.83 -5.61 6.14
CA SER A 51 9.50 -6.54 5.20
C SER A 51 8.64 -6.82 3.97
N LEU A 52 9.29 -7.31 2.92
CA LEU A 52 8.68 -7.89 1.74
C LEU A 52 9.05 -9.37 1.69
N SER A 53 8.06 -10.24 1.61
CA SER A 53 8.26 -11.68 1.43
C SER A 53 8.06 -12.04 -0.04
N ASP A 54 9.00 -12.80 -0.60
CA ASP A 54 8.86 -13.46 -1.88
C ASP A 54 8.21 -14.82 -1.64
N ASP A 55 6.92 -14.93 -1.94
CA ASP A 55 6.18 -16.18 -1.68
C ASP A 55 6.33 -17.18 -2.82
N SER A 56 6.33 -16.69 -4.05
CA SER A 56 6.53 -17.46 -5.29
C SER A 56 6.51 -16.54 -6.50
N THR A 57 6.75 -17.06 -7.70
CA THR A 57 6.67 -16.28 -8.95
C THR A 57 5.42 -15.42 -9.01
N GLY A 58 5.58 -14.11 -9.18
CA GLY A 58 4.52 -13.14 -9.27
C GLY A 58 3.71 -12.93 -7.98
N THR A 59 4.18 -13.43 -6.84
CA THR A 59 3.46 -13.38 -5.57
C THR A 59 4.35 -12.85 -4.46
N ASN A 60 4.00 -11.69 -3.93
CA ASN A 60 4.73 -11.06 -2.82
C ASN A 60 3.78 -10.68 -1.70
N THR A 61 4.25 -10.78 -0.46
CA THR A 61 3.55 -10.27 0.72
C THR A 61 4.30 -9.09 1.31
N ILE A 62 3.61 -7.94 1.41
CA ILE A 62 4.09 -6.76 2.13
C ILE A 62 3.64 -6.89 3.58
N ASN A 63 4.58 -6.88 4.52
CA ASN A 63 4.32 -6.91 5.95
C ASN A 63 4.42 -5.48 6.51
N TYR A 64 3.43 -5.06 7.27
CA TYR A 64 3.36 -3.71 7.84
C TYR A 64 4.16 -3.59 9.13
N SER A 65 4.71 -2.41 9.39
CA SER A 65 5.34 -2.09 10.69
C SER A 65 4.29 -1.75 11.74
N SER A 66 3.25 -1.02 11.34
CA SER A 66 2.08 -0.71 12.17
C SER A 66 0.84 -1.23 11.47
N ALA A 67 0.02 -1.99 12.17
CA ALA A 67 -1.17 -2.60 11.60
C ALA A 67 -2.23 -1.55 11.21
N MET A 68 -3.05 -1.89 10.21
CA MET A 68 -4.31 -1.21 9.95
C MET A 68 -5.34 -1.60 11.01
N SER A 69 -6.40 -0.83 11.18
CA SER A 69 -7.49 -1.15 12.11
C SER A 69 -8.20 -2.46 11.79
N ASP A 70 -8.31 -2.76 10.49
CA ASP A 70 -8.88 -4.01 9.99
C ASP A 70 -8.35 -4.33 8.58
N ALA A 71 -8.97 -5.27 7.88
CA ALA A 71 -8.63 -5.65 6.50
C ALA A 71 -9.47 -4.92 5.43
N ASN A 72 -10.32 -3.95 5.81
CA ASN A 72 -11.24 -3.24 4.91
C ASN A 72 -10.62 -1.92 4.39
N TYR A 73 -9.42 -1.97 3.93
CA TYR A 73 -8.72 -0.82 3.36
C TYR A 73 -8.67 -0.88 1.82
N SER A 74 -8.39 0.23 1.18
CA SER A 74 -8.21 0.32 -0.26
C SER A 74 -6.74 0.16 -0.62
N ALA A 75 -6.46 -0.56 -1.72
CA ALA A 75 -5.09 -0.68 -2.23
C ALA A 75 -5.06 -0.52 -3.74
N VAL A 76 -4.07 0.22 -4.21
CA VAL A 76 -3.77 0.42 -5.63
C VAL A 76 -2.38 -0.10 -5.90
N THR A 77 -2.24 -0.88 -6.98
CA THR A 77 -0.95 -1.47 -7.39
C THR A 77 -0.65 -1.12 -8.84
N GLY A 78 0.57 -0.67 -9.09
CA GLY A 78 1.12 -0.43 -10.41
C GLY A 78 2.24 -1.40 -10.73
N VAL A 79 2.32 -1.84 -11.99
CA VAL A 79 3.39 -2.70 -12.52
C VAL A 79 3.88 -2.20 -13.87
N VAL A 80 5.15 -2.48 -14.18
CA VAL A 80 5.76 -2.14 -15.47
C VAL A 80 6.51 -3.35 -16.01
N ARG A 81 6.58 -3.45 -17.34
CA ARG A 81 7.36 -4.46 -18.08
C ARG A 81 6.84 -5.89 -17.87
N ASN A 82 6.38 -6.49 -18.92
CA ASN A 82 5.94 -7.89 -19.01
C ASN A 82 4.77 -8.30 -18.10
N ALA A 83 4.67 -7.79 -16.86
CA ALA A 83 3.43 -7.87 -16.09
C ALA A 83 2.46 -6.79 -16.60
N ARG A 84 1.19 -7.12 -16.71
CA ARG A 84 0.16 -6.22 -17.23
C ARG A 84 -0.89 -5.88 -16.20
N VAL A 85 -1.05 -6.72 -15.21
CA VAL A 85 -2.00 -6.54 -14.12
C VAL A 85 -1.35 -6.96 -12.83
N ALA A 86 -1.51 -6.16 -11.80
CA ALA A 86 -1.22 -6.57 -10.44
C ALA A 86 -2.29 -6.02 -9.50
N GLY A 87 -2.50 -6.72 -8.41
CA GLY A 87 -3.45 -6.32 -7.39
C GLY A 87 -3.42 -7.22 -6.17
N PRO A 88 -4.17 -6.85 -5.13
CA PRO A 88 -4.30 -7.66 -3.93
C PRO A 88 -4.91 -9.04 -4.22
N SER A 89 -4.42 -10.05 -3.53
CA SER A 89 -5.04 -11.38 -3.54
C SER A 89 -6.34 -11.35 -2.75
N ALA A 90 -7.46 -11.68 -3.40
CA ALA A 90 -8.79 -11.68 -2.76
C ALA A 90 -8.97 -12.76 -1.69
N ASN A 91 -8.17 -13.83 -1.75
CA ASN A 91 -8.30 -14.98 -0.84
C ASN A 91 -7.16 -14.98 0.18
N SER A 92 -7.47 -14.72 1.43
CA SER A 92 -6.55 -14.77 2.58
C SER A 92 -5.25 -13.96 2.46
N GLY A 93 -5.15 -13.08 1.46
CA GLY A 93 -3.95 -12.27 1.22
C GLY A 93 -4.01 -10.86 1.79
N VAL A 94 -5.17 -10.44 2.29
CA VAL A 94 -5.39 -9.10 2.88
C VAL A 94 -5.77 -9.27 4.34
N THR A 95 -4.96 -8.72 5.22
CA THR A 95 -5.17 -8.73 6.69
C THR A 95 -4.88 -7.34 7.25
N ALA A 96 -5.16 -7.11 8.51
CA ALA A 96 -4.78 -5.85 9.16
C ALA A 96 -3.25 -5.58 9.13
N SER A 97 -2.42 -6.61 9.05
CA SER A 97 -0.95 -6.50 9.15
C SER A 97 -0.19 -6.78 7.87
N THR A 98 -0.87 -7.28 6.83
CA THR A 98 -0.21 -7.70 5.58
C THR A 98 -1.11 -7.51 4.37
N ILE A 99 -0.49 -7.31 3.21
CA ILE A 99 -1.17 -7.41 1.93
C ILE A 99 -0.34 -8.26 0.97
N LYS A 100 -0.99 -9.25 0.35
CA LYS A 100 -0.40 -10.09 -0.68
C LYS A 100 -0.74 -9.52 -2.06
N ILE A 101 0.27 -9.31 -2.88
CA ILE A 101 0.15 -8.78 -4.23
C ILE A 101 0.46 -9.90 -5.22
N LEU A 102 -0.43 -10.03 -6.20
CA LEU A 102 -0.29 -10.94 -7.34
C LEU A 102 -0.01 -10.13 -8.60
N SER A 103 0.97 -10.54 -9.38
CA SER A 103 1.32 -9.94 -10.67
C SER A 103 1.16 -10.96 -11.80
N TYR A 104 0.50 -10.56 -12.88
CA TYR A 104 0.19 -11.43 -14.02
C TYR A 104 0.74 -10.86 -15.32
N ASN A 105 1.21 -11.74 -16.21
CA ASN A 105 1.58 -11.39 -17.58
C ASN A 105 0.34 -11.31 -18.50
N SER A 106 0.59 -11.03 -19.79
CA SER A 106 -0.47 -10.92 -20.80
C SER A 106 -1.23 -12.22 -21.08
N SER A 107 -0.68 -13.35 -20.66
CA SER A 107 -1.30 -14.68 -20.83
C SER A 107 -2.10 -15.11 -19.59
N GLY A 108 -2.18 -14.25 -18.56
CA GLY A 108 -2.87 -14.56 -17.30
C GLY A 108 -2.09 -15.48 -16.37
N SER A 109 -0.79 -15.66 -16.59
CA SER A 109 0.10 -16.43 -15.70
C SER A 109 0.80 -15.51 -14.73
N LEU A 110 1.06 -15.98 -13.52
CA LEU A 110 1.87 -15.27 -12.53
C LEU A 110 3.25 -14.95 -13.11
N TYR A 111 3.72 -13.73 -12.87
CA TYR A 111 4.95 -13.24 -13.47
C TYR A 111 5.66 -12.21 -12.57
N ASP A 112 6.98 -12.34 -12.49
CA ASP A 112 7.84 -11.44 -11.74
C ASP A 112 8.08 -10.14 -12.51
N SER A 113 7.58 -9.03 -11.99
CA SER A 113 7.72 -7.73 -12.63
C SER A 113 8.92 -6.95 -12.10
N VAL A 114 9.68 -6.31 -13.00
CA VAL A 114 10.84 -5.49 -12.62
C VAL A 114 10.47 -4.19 -11.89
N PHE A 115 9.22 -3.82 -11.87
CA PHE A 115 8.73 -2.67 -11.12
C PHE A 115 7.35 -2.97 -10.58
N VAL A 116 7.19 -2.96 -9.28
CA VAL A 116 5.90 -3.03 -8.61
C VAL A 116 5.82 -1.92 -7.57
N SER A 117 4.71 -1.22 -7.52
CA SER A 117 4.43 -0.26 -6.47
C SER A 117 3.01 -0.46 -5.95
N THR A 118 2.84 -0.41 -4.65
CA THR A 118 1.54 -0.55 -3.99
C THR A 118 1.36 0.58 -3.00
N GLN A 119 0.17 1.17 -2.98
CA GLN A 119 -0.25 2.15 -1.98
C GLN A 119 -1.53 1.64 -1.31
N VAL A 120 -1.63 1.86 -0.01
CA VAL A 120 -2.77 1.45 0.82
C VAL A 120 -3.29 2.66 1.58
N ASP A 121 -4.59 2.89 1.51
CA ASP A 121 -5.31 3.95 2.19
C ASP A 121 -6.38 3.33 3.10
N GLY A 122 -6.47 3.80 4.34
CA GLY A 122 -7.40 3.29 5.36
C GLY A 122 -7.07 3.87 6.74
N ASP A 123 -7.52 3.22 7.79
CA ASP A 123 -7.24 3.61 9.17
C ASP A 123 -6.13 2.73 9.78
N LEU A 124 -5.21 3.36 10.51
CA LEU A 124 -4.27 2.64 11.38
C LEU A 124 -4.95 2.19 12.66
N ALA A 125 -4.48 1.07 13.22
CA ALA A 125 -4.95 0.55 14.52
C ALA A 125 -4.64 1.50 15.68
#